data_612eac5cc7bc9deccbb308cfe64a4dd2
#
_entry.id   612eac5cc7bc9deccbb308cfe64a4dd2
#
_cell.length_a   1.000
_cell.length_b   1.000
_cell.length_c   1.000
_cell.angle_alpha   90.00
_cell.angle_beta   90.00
_cell.angle_gamma   90.00
#
_symmetry.space_group_name_H-M   'P 1'
#
loop_
_entity.id
_entity.type
_entity.pdbx_description
1 polymer ?
#
loop_
_entity_poly.entity_id
_entity_poly.type
_entity_poly.pdbx_seq_one_letter_code
_entity_poly.pdbx_strand_id
1 'polypeptide(L)'
;MKKLLILILLSLIQNINAQTIRVGAKHFNEGYILSEIISQLLENEGYNVDRKFNLGGTLVCYEALINSEIEIYPEYTGTISEAILKQKDKISFEELKIKLKELNLEISGEYGFNNTYAFAVRNELAKKLNLNTVSDLKKHPELKFGLSYEFLNREDGWKNLAKYYDLSQNTVGLEHGLAYKALEERQIDLTDVYSTDGEITKYDLKILEDDKGYFPKYYGVSFYKSDLDEKIKMITGRITGKISESKMQEMNEKVLYENKSFAEVADNFLIKNNLKGGNVKVKEDESMTAQILPKLVQHIKITLIALFFAVLVAVPAGILIYTYSSFSKPVLYIAGLLQTIPSIALLAFMIPLFGIGVLPAVIALFLYGLLPILRNTTIALFSVDPLLKEVASGIGLTNYQKLRYVELPLAVPTIIAGIRTSAVINIGTATLAAFIGAGGLGEFIVTGLALNNTKLILMGAVPAALLAVFTEIFFEMIERFLIPKHLFTNY
;
A
#
# COMPACT_ATOMS: atom_id res chain seq x y z
N MET A 1 43.91 33.75 5.59
CA MET A 1 43.34 32.62 6.34
C MET A 1 42.08 32.98 7.10
N LYS A 2 42.03 33.98 8.02
CA LYS A 2 40.79 34.33 8.77
C LYS A 2 39.57 34.67 7.88
N LYS A 3 39.73 35.39 6.76
CA LYS A 3 38.62 35.72 5.85
C LYS A 3 38.11 34.52 5.06
N LEU A 4 38.97 33.54 4.75
CA LEU A 4 38.56 32.29 4.08
C LEU A 4 37.81 31.34 5.05
N LEU A 5 38.20 31.34 6.33
CA LEU A 5 37.51 30.57 7.37
C LEU A 5 36.10 31.14 7.65
N ILE A 6 35.96 32.46 7.62
CA ILE A 6 34.64 33.12 7.78
C ILE A 6 33.74 32.86 6.57
N LEU A 7 34.28 32.83 5.34
CA LEU A 7 33.51 32.46 4.15
C LEU A 7 33.07 30.99 4.16
N ILE A 8 33.92 30.08 4.65
CA ILE A 8 33.59 28.67 4.83
C ILE A 8 32.56 28.48 5.97
N LEU A 9 32.69 29.21 7.08
CA LEU A 9 31.66 29.22 8.13
C LEU A 9 30.34 29.83 7.66
N LEU A 10 30.36 30.90 6.87
CA LEU A 10 29.14 31.47 6.29
C LEU A 10 28.49 30.56 5.22
N SER A 11 29.27 29.79 4.45
CA SER A 11 28.73 28.77 3.54
C SER A 11 28.17 27.56 4.25
N LEU A 12 28.65 27.22 5.45
CA LEU A 12 28.11 26.16 6.33
C LEU A 12 26.82 26.58 7.07
N ILE A 13 26.60 27.90 7.24
CA ILE A 13 25.38 28.43 7.88
C ILE A 13 24.21 28.54 6.88
N GLN A 14 24.46 28.49 5.55
CA GLN A 14 23.41 28.53 4.53
C GLN A 14 22.77 27.18 4.19
N ASN A 15 23.16 26.09 4.82
CA ASN A 15 22.29 24.91 4.91
C ASN A 15 21.21 25.17 5.97
N ILE A 16 20.30 26.11 5.70
CA ILE A 16 18.97 26.09 6.28
C ILE A 16 18.40 24.75 5.83
N ASN A 17 18.37 23.78 6.75
CA ASN A 17 17.66 22.53 6.55
C ASN A 17 16.22 22.92 6.20
N ALA A 18 15.89 22.96 4.92
CA ALA A 18 14.51 23.11 4.50
C ALA A 18 13.75 21.96 5.16
N GLN A 19 12.83 22.31 6.06
CA GLN A 19 12.03 21.32 6.77
C GLN A 19 11.38 20.42 5.73
N THR A 20 11.63 19.12 5.81
CA THR A 20 11.02 18.16 4.91
C THR A 20 9.62 17.87 5.40
N ILE A 21 8.61 18.12 4.58
CA ILE A 21 7.20 17.88 4.86
C ILE A 21 6.78 16.61 4.12
N ARG A 22 6.27 15.63 4.86
CA ARG A 22 5.76 14.38 4.28
C ARG A 22 4.27 14.53 3.99
N VAL A 23 3.93 14.53 2.72
CA VAL A 23 2.55 14.62 2.24
C VAL A 23 2.05 13.22 1.90
N GLY A 24 0.98 12.78 2.55
CA GLY A 24 0.36 11.49 2.32
C GLY A 24 -0.68 11.51 1.20
N ALA A 25 -1.00 10.34 0.65
CA ALA A 25 -2.14 10.14 -0.25
C ALA A 25 -2.73 8.74 -0.11
N LYS A 26 -4.06 8.65 -0.12
CA LYS A 26 -4.78 7.39 -0.34
C LYS A 26 -4.55 6.90 -1.77
N HIS A 27 -4.71 5.61 -2.01
CA HIS A 27 -4.42 4.97 -3.30
C HIS A 27 -5.58 5.09 -4.30
N PHE A 28 -5.95 6.29 -4.70
CA PHE A 28 -6.91 6.56 -5.78
C PHE A 28 -6.58 7.91 -6.47
N ASN A 29 -7.06 8.08 -7.71
CA ASN A 29 -6.70 9.18 -8.60
C ASN A 29 -6.82 10.57 -7.95
N GLU A 30 -7.98 10.88 -7.41
CA GLU A 30 -8.25 12.17 -6.80
C GLU A 30 -7.34 12.45 -5.60
N GLY A 31 -7.08 11.42 -4.77
CA GLY A 31 -6.15 11.52 -3.65
C GLY A 31 -4.74 11.91 -4.10
N TYR A 32 -4.26 11.34 -5.20
CA TYR A 32 -2.94 11.70 -5.76
C TYR A 32 -2.90 13.10 -6.35
N ILE A 33 -3.95 13.51 -7.09
CA ILE A 33 -4.04 14.87 -7.65
C ILE A 33 -4.02 15.90 -6.52
N LEU A 34 -4.84 15.73 -5.50
CA LEU A 34 -4.94 16.64 -4.36
C LEU A 34 -3.64 16.69 -3.57
N SER A 35 -2.99 15.55 -3.35
CA SER A 35 -1.69 15.49 -2.66
C SER A 35 -0.58 16.12 -3.48
N GLU A 36 -0.60 16.02 -4.82
CA GLU A 36 0.32 16.75 -5.69
C GLU A 36 0.08 18.26 -5.64
N ILE A 37 -1.17 18.71 -5.61
CA ILE A 37 -1.50 20.11 -5.43
C ILE A 37 -0.91 20.66 -4.13
N ILE A 38 -1.11 19.95 -3.00
CA ILE A 38 -0.54 20.30 -1.70
C ILE A 38 0.99 20.34 -1.78
N SER A 39 1.60 19.29 -2.34
CA SER A 39 3.04 19.13 -2.44
C SER A 39 3.68 20.27 -3.23
N GLN A 40 3.13 20.59 -4.39
CA GLN A 40 3.65 21.64 -5.25
C GLN A 40 3.43 23.04 -4.69
N LEU A 41 2.36 23.28 -3.94
CA LEU A 41 2.18 24.52 -3.19
C LEU A 41 3.29 24.73 -2.17
N LEU A 42 3.63 23.70 -1.41
CA LEU A 42 4.70 23.74 -0.42
C LEU A 42 6.07 23.90 -1.07
N GLU A 43 6.34 23.17 -2.16
CA GLU A 43 7.59 23.29 -2.93
C GLU A 43 7.78 24.71 -3.51
N ASN A 44 6.70 25.34 -3.99
CA ASN A 44 6.74 26.71 -4.52
C ASN A 44 7.09 27.74 -3.43
N GLU A 45 6.84 27.45 -2.16
CA GLU A 45 7.22 28.27 -1.00
C GLU A 45 8.57 27.87 -0.38
N GLY A 46 9.30 26.94 -1.05
CA GLY A 46 10.67 26.57 -0.69
C GLY A 46 10.79 25.43 0.32
N TYR A 47 9.72 24.70 0.63
CA TYR A 47 9.78 23.49 1.45
C TYR A 47 10.30 22.32 0.63
N ASN A 48 11.04 21.42 1.29
CA ASN A 48 11.33 20.10 0.74
C ASN A 48 10.14 19.17 1.02
N VAL A 49 9.60 18.48 -0.01
CA VAL A 49 8.43 17.63 0.14
C VAL A 49 8.79 16.19 -0.16
N ASP A 50 8.48 15.31 0.79
CA ASP A 50 8.54 13.86 0.63
C ASP A 50 7.13 13.30 0.42
N ARG A 51 6.87 12.77 -0.77
CA ARG A 51 5.58 12.24 -1.20
C ARG A 51 5.38 10.82 -0.70
N LYS A 52 4.56 10.65 0.34
CA LYS A 52 4.15 9.34 0.89
C LYS A 52 2.81 8.92 0.25
N PHE A 53 2.85 8.62 -1.03
CA PHE A 53 1.66 8.18 -1.76
C PHE A 53 1.48 6.66 -1.64
N ASN A 54 0.32 6.13 -2.06
CA ASN A 54 -0.03 4.70 -1.93
C ASN A 54 -0.13 4.17 -0.49
N LEU A 55 -0.57 4.98 0.46
CA LEU A 55 -0.72 4.58 1.86
C LEU A 55 -1.93 3.67 2.14
N GLY A 56 -2.56 3.10 1.12
CA GLY A 56 -3.78 2.31 1.30
C GLY A 56 -5.03 3.18 1.51
N GLY A 57 -5.97 2.70 2.34
CA GLY A 57 -7.24 3.39 2.61
C GLY A 57 -7.19 4.37 3.78
N THR A 58 -8.36 4.88 4.13
CA THR A 58 -8.58 5.91 5.18
C THR A 58 -7.86 5.62 6.48
N LEU A 59 -8.00 4.40 7.04
CA LEU A 59 -7.41 4.09 8.34
C LEU A 59 -5.88 4.06 8.31
N VAL A 60 -5.28 3.64 7.19
CA VAL A 60 -3.81 3.63 7.05
C VAL A 60 -3.25 5.06 7.00
N CYS A 61 -3.90 5.96 6.25
CA CYS A 61 -3.51 7.37 6.21
C CYS A 61 -3.71 8.06 7.57
N TYR A 62 -4.80 7.75 8.24
CA TYR A 62 -5.08 8.26 9.59
C TYR A 62 -4.01 7.82 10.60
N GLU A 63 -3.68 6.54 10.66
CA GLU A 63 -2.62 6.01 11.51
C GLU A 63 -1.25 6.63 11.17
N ALA A 64 -0.95 6.82 9.88
CA ALA A 64 0.26 7.50 9.43
C ALA A 64 0.34 8.95 9.95
N LEU A 65 -0.78 9.66 9.96
CA LEU A 65 -0.86 11.02 10.50
C LEU A 65 -0.66 11.04 12.02
N ILE A 66 -1.37 10.18 12.76
CA ILE A 66 -1.28 10.12 14.24
C ILE A 66 0.14 9.76 14.67
N ASN A 67 0.78 8.81 13.99
CA ASN A 67 2.15 8.37 14.30
C ASN A 67 3.23 9.32 13.73
N SER A 68 2.84 10.47 13.15
CA SER A 68 3.78 11.44 12.56
C SER A 68 4.66 10.84 11.45
N GLU A 69 4.13 9.87 10.69
CA GLU A 69 4.77 9.35 9.48
C GLU A 69 4.49 10.24 8.26
N ILE A 70 3.41 11.02 8.34
CA ILE A 70 3.05 12.11 7.44
C ILE A 70 2.61 13.32 8.25
N GLU A 71 2.77 14.54 7.71
CA GLU A 71 2.33 15.78 8.34
C GLU A 71 0.93 16.20 7.88
N ILE A 72 0.56 15.89 6.63
CA ILE A 72 -0.69 16.33 6.00
C ILE A 72 -1.11 15.37 4.88
N TYR A 73 -2.41 15.18 4.71
CA TYR A 73 -2.97 14.51 3.54
C TYR A 73 -4.38 15.04 3.21
N PRO A 74 -4.86 14.92 1.96
CA PRO A 74 -6.24 15.25 1.61
C PRO A 74 -7.20 14.17 2.12
N GLU A 75 -8.28 14.59 2.78
CA GLU A 75 -9.33 13.72 3.30
C GLU A 75 -10.70 14.37 3.05
N TYR A 76 -11.77 13.68 3.40
CA TYR A 76 -13.13 14.15 3.20
C TYR A 76 -13.88 14.24 4.52
N THR A 77 -14.69 15.30 4.67
CA THR A 77 -15.43 15.58 5.91
C THR A 77 -16.32 14.41 6.35
N GLY A 78 -17.06 13.79 5.42
CA GLY A 78 -17.87 12.62 5.71
C GLY A 78 -17.04 11.42 6.14
N THR A 79 -15.89 11.17 5.48
CA THR A 79 -14.98 10.09 5.87
C THR A 79 -14.40 10.30 7.27
N ILE A 80 -14.03 11.53 7.62
CA ILE A 80 -13.53 11.86 8.96
C ILE A 80 -14.63 11.59 9.99
N SER A 81 -15.86 12.07 9.73
CA SER A 81 -16.98 11.87 10.63
C SER A 81 -17.33 10.39 10.83
N GLU A 82 -17.56 9.67 9.73
CA GLU A 82 -18.13 8.31 9.74
C GLU A 82 -17.09 7.24 10.03
N ALA A 83 -15.94 7.29 9.35
CA ALA A 83 -14.94 6.22 9.42
C ALA A 83 -13.90 6.44 10.52
N ILE A 84 -13.48 7.69 10.77
CA ILE A 84 -12.46 8.01 11.77
C ILE A 84 -13.09 8.25 13.14
N LEU A 85 -14.03 9.21 13.23
CA LEU A 85 -14.66 9.58 14.50
C LEU A 85 -15.83 8.67 14.88
N LYS A 86 -16.29 7.81 13.95
CA LYS A 86 -17.41 6.85 14.13
C LYS A 86 -18.67 7.53 14.68
N GLN A 87 -18.97 8.74 14.16
CA GLN A 87 -20.18 9.46 14.54
C GLN A 87 -21.42 8.77 13.96
N LYS A 88 -22.46 8.62 14.75
CA LYS A 88 -23.74 8.03 14.32
C LYS A 88 -24.66 9.06 13.69
N ASP A 89 -24.55 10.31 14.11
CA ASP A 89 -25.38 11.41 13.64
C ASP A 89 -24.59 12.31 12.70
N LYS A 90 -25.29 12.90 11.72
CA LYS A 90 -24.70 13.89 10.82
C LYS A 90 -24.33 15.13 11.63
N ILE A 91 -23.05 15.49 11.61
CA ILE A 91 -22.53 16.67 12.29
C ILE A 91 -22.20 17.77 11.29
N SER A 92 -22.31 19.02 11.73
CA SER A 92 -21.92 20.18 10.92
C SER A 92 -20.40 20.29 10.78
N PHE A 93 -19.94 21.07 9.80
CA PHE A 93 -18.50 21.32 9.59
C PHE A 93 -17.83 21.94 10.81
N GLU A 94 -18.51 22.86 11.50
CA GLU A 94 -17.98 23.49 12.71
C GLU A 94 -17.92 22.53 13.90
N GLU A 95 -18.92 21.67 14.07
CA GLU A 95 -18.88 20.61 15.09
C GLU A 95 -17.76 19.60 14.81
N LEU A 96 -17.53 19.27 13.52
CA LEU A 96 -16.41 18.41 13.13
C LEU A 96 -15.07 19.00 13.56
N LYS A 97 -14.85 20.30 13.32
CA LYS A 97 -13.62 21.01 13.76
C LYS A 97 -13.44 20.97 15.27
N ILE A 98 -14.51 21.18 16.02
CA ILE A 98 -14.46 21.15 17.50
C ILE A 98 -14.02 19.76 17.97
N LYS A 99 -14.64 18.69 17.47
CA LYS A 99 -14.31 17.31 17.85
C LYS A 99 -12.89 16.92 17.45
N LEU A 100 -12.41 17.37 16.31
CA LEU A 100 -11.04 17.11 15.87
C LEU A 100 -10.03 17.81 16.77
N LYS A 101 -10.31 19.03 17.21
CA LYS A 101 -9.42 19.79 18.10
C LYS A 101 -9.24 19.11 19.46
N GLU A 102 -10.27 18.43 19.97
CA GLU A 102 -10.18 17.60 21.20
C GLU A 102 -9.18 16.44 21.04
N LEU A 103 -8.92 16.00 19.80
CA LEU A 103 -7.98 14.94 19.46
C LEU A 103 -6.62 15.46 18.96
N ASN A 104 -6.34 16.76 19.12
CA ASN A 104 -5.17 17.45 18.57
C ASN A 104 -5.05 17.33 17.04
N LEU A 105 -6.20 17.35 16.35
CA LEU A 105 -6.32 17.29 14.90
C LEU A 105 -7.06 18.51 14.36
N GLU A 106 -6.77 18.87 13.11
CA GLU A 106 -7.41 19.99 12.43
C GLU A 106 -7.62 19.68 10.95
N ILE A 107 -8.56 20.43 10.35
CA ILE A 107 -8.82 20.42 8.91
C ILE A 107 -8.77 21.84 8.37
N SER A 108 -8.39 21.95 7.09
CA SER A 108 -8.47 23.23 6.34
C SER A 108 -9.93 23.66 6.09
N GLY A 109 -10.13 24.78 5.42
CA GLY A 109 -11.38 25.07 4.74
C GLY A 109 -11.66 24.04 3.62
N GLU A 110 -12.94 23.88 3.28
CA GLU A 110 -13.39 22.99 2.21
C GLU A 110 -12.80 23.42 0.85
N TYR A 111 -12.33 22.49 0.05
CA TYR A 111 -11.76 22.77 -1.28
C TYR A 111 -12.79 23.32 -2.27
N GLY A 112 -14.08 22.99 -2.08
CA GLY A 112 -15.20 23.52 -2.86
C GLY A 112 -15.95 22.50 -3.70
N PHE A 113 -15.65 21.20 -3.55
CA PHE A 113 -16.37 20.09 -4.19
C PHE A 113 -16.79 19.05 -3.15
N ASN A 114 -17.86 18.33 -3.46
CA ASN A 114 -18.39 17.24 -2.67
C ASN A 114 -18.19 15.93 -3.46
N ASN A 115 -17.38 15.00 -2.93
CA ASN A 115 -17.14 13.70 -3.51
C ASN A 115 -17.91 12.62 -2.76
N THR A 116 -19.22 12.55 -2.99
CA THR A 116 -20.08 11.61 -2.29
C THR A 116 -20.03 10.21 -2.90
N TYR A 117 -20.30 9.20 -2.08
CA TYR A 117 -20.68 7.89 -2.59
C TYR A 117 -21.97 7.97 -3.38
N ALA A 118 -22.06 7.18 -4.43
CA ALA A 118 -23.25 7.01 -5.24
C ALA A 118 -23.30 5.58 -5.82
N PHE A 119 -24.42 5.19 -6.37
CA PHE A 119 -24.54 3.98 -7.17
C PHE A 119 -24.55 4.33 -8.65
N ALA A 120 -23.78 3.58 -9.44
CA ALA A 120 -23.77 3.70 -10.89
C ALA A 120 -24.17 2.40 -11.57
N VAL A 121 -24.95 2.55 -12.63
CA VAL A 121 -25.41 1.49 -13.52
C VAL A 121 -25.11 1.85 -14.96
N ARG A 122 -24.98 0.86 -15.87
CA ARG A 122 -24.88 1.16 -17.31
C ARG A 122 -26.10 1.95 -17.79
N ASN A 123 -25.91 2.98 -18.57
CA ASN A 123 -26.96 3.89 -19.07
C ASN A 123 -28.05 3.13 -19.83
N GLU A 124 -27.68 2.11 -20.62
CA GLU A 124 -28.62 1.21 -21.31
C GLU A 124 -29.54 0.46 -20.33
N LEU A 125 -28.98 -0.05 -19.23
CA LEU A 125 -29.72 -0.78 -18.19
C LEU A 125 -30.66 0.18 -17.44
N ALA A 126 -30.16 1.37 -17.09
CA ALA A 126 -30.96 2.42 -16.42
C ALA A 126 -32.19 2.78 -17.26
N LYS A 127 -32.02 2.97 -18.57
CA LYS A 127 -33.14 3.26 -19.49
C LYS A 127 -34.11 2.09 -19.59
N LYS A 128 -33.60 0.85 -19.72
CA LYS A 128 -34.42 -0.35 -19.85
C LYS A 128 -35.30 -0.60 -18.62
N LEU A 129 -34.77 -0.39 -17.43
CA LEU A 129 -35.46 -0.65 -16.15
C LEU A 129 -36.04 0.63 -15.51
N ASN A 130 -35.91 1.78 -16.17
CA ASN A 130 -36.31 3.10 -15.67
C ASN A 130 -35.72 3.43 -14.29
N LEU A 131 -34.44 3.12 -14.08
CA LEU A 131 -33.72 3.40 -12.84
C LEU A 131 -33.25 4.86 -12.82
N ASN A 132 -33.74 5.65 -11.85
CA ASN A 132 -33.35 7.03 -11.65
C ASN A 132 -32.80 7.28 -10.25
N THR A 133 -33.36 6.62 -9.25
CA THR A 133 -33.06 6.81 -7.84
C THR A 133 -32.62 5.49 -7.20
N VAL A 134 -31.97 5.59 -6.03
CA VAL A 134 -31.60 4.40 -5.23
C VAL A 134 -32.86 3.62 -4.82
N SER A 135 -33.98 4.31 -4.54
CA SER A 135 -35.24 3.66 -4.21
C SER A 135 -35.81 2.79 -5.33
N ASP A 136 -35.50 3.07 -6.60
CA ASP A 136 -35.98 2.24 -7.73
C ASP A 136 -35.39 0.83 -7.70
N LEU A 137 -34.19 0.66 -7.13
CA LEU A 137 -33.52 -0.63 -7.03
C LEU A 137 -34.33 -1.68 -6.25
N LYS A 138 -35.21 -1.23 -5.33
CA LYS A 138 -36.10 -2.14 -4.58
C LYS A 138 -36.97 -3.00 -5.47
N LYS A 139 -37.33 -2.52 -6.69
CA LYS A 139 -38.16 -3.23 -7.66
C LYS A 139 -37.40 -4.31 -8.45
N HIS A 140 -36.07 -4.35 -8.29
CA HIS A 140 -35.15 -5.18 -9.07
C HIS A 140 -34.18 -5.98 -8.18
N PRO A 141 -34.69 -6.93 -7.37
CA PRO A 141 -33.88 -7.74 -6.46
C PRO A 141 -32.94 -8.72 -7.21
N GLU A 142 -33.18 -8.95 -8.51
CA GLU A 142 -32.39 -9.81 -9.38
C GLU A 142 -31.05 -9.18 -9.81
N LEU A 143 -30.87 -7.87 -9.69
CA LEU A 143 -29.64 -7.18 -10.10
C LEU A 143 -28.44 -7.62 -9.23
N LYS A 144 -27.33 -7.84 -9.91
CA LYS A 144 -26.05 -8.23 -9.29
C LYS A 144 -25.24 -6.98 -8.95
N PHE A 145 -24.97 -6.76 -7.68
CA PHE A 145 -24.17 -5.64 -7.21
C PHE A 145 -22.73 -6.07 -6.99
N GLY A 146 -21.80 -5.40 -7.65
CA GLY A 146 -20.37 -5.50 -7.38
C GLY A 146 -19.93 -4.27 -6.61
N LEU A 147 -19.66 -4.41 -5.32
CA LEU A 147 -19.38 -3.29 -4.44
C LEU A 147 -17.93 -3.32 -3.98
N SER A 148 -17.33 -2.13 -3.79
CA SER A 148 -15.97 -2.05 -3.28
C SER A 148 -15.85 -2.65 -1.88
N TYR A 149 -14.71 -3.29 -1.60
CA TYR A 149 -14.44 -3.84 -0.26
C TYR A 149 -14.54 -2.77 0.83
N GLU A 150 -14.17 -1.52 0.51
CA GLU A 150 -14.30 -0.41 1.44
C GLU A 150 -15.77 -0.13 1.74
N PHE A 151 -16.61 0.04 0.71
CA PHE A 151 -18.03 0.32 0.86
C PHE A 151 -18.80 -0.81 1.58
N LEU A 152 -18.42 -2.07 1.37
CA LEU A 152 -19.03 -3.21 2.07
C LEU A 152 -18.75 -3.20 3.59
N ASN A 153 -17.63 -2.63 4.03
CA ASN A 153 -17.19 -2.70 5.42
C ASN A 153 -17.37 -1.40 6.22
N ARG A 154 -17.76 -0.29 5.59
CA ARG A 154 -17.98 0.99 6.25
C ARG A 154 -19.32 1.04 6.96
N GLU A 155 -19.42 1.85 8.02
CA GLU A 155 -20.70 2.12 8.71
C GLU A 155 -21.70 2.89 7.82
N ASP A 156 -21.21 3.80 6.97
CA ASP A 156 -22.01 4.53 5.96
C ASP A 156 -22.12 3.75 4.63
N GLY A 157 -21.68 2.49 4.60
CA GLY A 157 -21.65 1.63 3.43
C GLY A 157 -22.89 0.75 3.26
N TRP A 158 -22.71 -0.35 2.49
CA TRP A 158 -23.80 -1.20 2.00
C TRP A 158 -24.75 -1.71 3.08
N LYS A 159 -24.20 -2.22 4.19
CA LYS A 159 -25.01 -2.89 5.23
C LYS A 159 -26.11 -1.98 5.77
N ASN A 160 -25.79 -0.75 6.10
CA ASN A 160 -26.73 0.21 6.64
C ASN A 160 -27.56 0.88 5.56
N LEU A 161 -26.99 1.14 4.38
CA LEU A 161 -27.70 1.65 3.22
C LEU A 161 -28.78 0.68 2.74
N ALA A 162 -28.46 -0.61 2.60
CA ALA A 162 -29.41 -1.63 2.20
C ALA A 162 -30.62 -1.69 3.16
N LYS A 163 -30.36 -1.61 4.46
CA LYS A 163 -31.43 -1.53 5.48
C LYS A 163 -32.25 -0.25 5.36
N TYR A 164 -31.62 0.89 5.09
CA TYR A 164 -32.28 2.19 5.00
C TYR A 164 -33.20 2.29 3.78
N TYR A 165 -32.76 1.71 2.65
CA TYR A 165 -33.49 1.68 1.38
C TYR A 165 -34.36 0.42 1.21
N ASP A 166 -34.30 -0.55 2.14
CA ASP A 166 -34.95 -1.86 2.05
C ASP A 166 -34.56 -2.63 0.79
N LEU A 167 -33.24 -2.76 0.57
CA LEU A 167 -32.62 -3.46 -0.56
C LEU A 167 -32.20 -4.85 -0.15
N SER A 168 -32.32 -5.82 -1.08
CA SER A 168 -32.04 -7.25 -0.83
C SER A 168 -31.15 -7.92 -1.90
N GLN A 169 -30.51 -7.13 -2.75
CA GLN A 169 -29.68 -7.63 -3.84
C GLN A 169 -28.46 -8.39 -3.34
N ASN A 170 -28.06 -9.41 -4.11
CA ASN A 170 -26.80 -10.12 -3.89
C ASN A 170 -25.61 -9.24 -4.22
N THR A 171 -24.63 -9.18 -3.31
CA THR A 171 -23.42 -8.39 -3.47
C THR A 171 -22.18 -9.25 -3.60
N VAL A 172 -21.24 -8.82 -4.46
CA VAL A 172 -19.89 -9.38 -4.59
C VAL A 172 -18.90 -8.27 -4.26
N GLY A 173 -17.91 -8.58 -3.41
CA GLY A 173 -16.84 -7.64 -3.11
C GLY A 173 -15.81 -7.59 -4.24
N LEU A 174 -15.48 -6.38 -4.70
CA LEU A 174 -14.48 -6.12 -5.73
C LEU A 174 -13.54 -5.01 -5.28
N GLU A 175 -12.38 -4.93 -5.91
CA GLU A 175 -11.55 -3.73 -5.84
C GLU A 175 -12.22 -2.62 -6.66
N HIS A 176 -12.23 -1.37 -6.16
CA HIS A 176 -13.00 -0.26 -6.73
C HIS A 176 -12.73 -0.04 -8.23
N GLY A 177 -11.45 0.03 -8.63
CA GLY A 177 -11.08 0.21 -10.04
C GLY A 177 -11.47 -0.96 -10.95
N LEU A 178 -11.53 -2.19 -10.43
CA LEU A 178 -11.95 -3.37 -11.20
C LEU A 178 -13.47 -3.47 -11.38
N ALA A 179 -14.24 -2.83 -10.49
CA ALA A 179 -15.70 -2.87 -10.57
C ALA A 179 -16.23 -2.21 -11.85
N TYR A 180 -15.59 -1.15 -12.35
CA TYR A 180 -15.93 -0.50 -13.61
C TYR A 180 -15.80 -1.43 -14.81
N LYS A 181 -14.72 -2.22 -14.84
CA LYS A 181 -14.51 -3.20 -15.90
C LYS A 181 -15.53 -4.35 -15.82
N ALA A 182 -15.85 -4.80 -14.61
CA ALA A 182 -16.89 -5.81 -14.41
C ALA A 182 -18.28 -5.31 -14.84
N LEU A 183 -18.58 -4.01 -14.69
CA LEU A 183 -19.78 -3.37 -15.25
C LEU A 183 -19.76 -3.38 -16.79
N GLU A 184 -18.65 -2.99 -17.41
CA GLU A 184 -18.47 -2.98 -18.86
C GLU A 184 -18.67 -4.39 -19.45
N GLU A 185 -18.05 -5.40 -18.82
CA GLU A 185 -18.14 -6.81 -19.21
C GLU A 185 -19.47 -7.49 -18.82
N ARG A 186 -20.41 -6.74 -18.22
CA ARG A 186 -21.73 -7.24 -17.80
C ARG A 186 -21.68 -8.38 -16.77
N GLN A 187 -20.61 -8.47 -16.01
CA GLN A 187 -20.48 -9.43 -14.91
C GLN A 187 -21.28 -9.00 -13.69
N ILE A 188 -21.45 -7.69 -13.49
CA ILE A 188 -22.28 -7.04 -12.50
C ILE A 188 -23.21 -6.00 -13.18
N ASP A 189 -24.25 -5.58 -12.48
CA ASP A 189 -25.23 -4.63 -12.99
C ASP A 189 -25.09 -3.24 -12.39
N LEU A 190 -24.59 -3.15 -11.16
CA LEU A 190 -24.41 -1.93 -10.38
C LEU A 190 -23.12 -2.00 -9.57
N THR A 191 -22.48 -0.84 -9.38
CA THR A 191 -21.37 -0.65 -8.43
C THR A 191 -21.51 0.66 -7.65
N ASP A 192 -20.83 0.74 -6.49
CA ASP A 192 -20.58 2.00 -5.82
C ASP A 192 -19.51 2.79 -6.55
N VAL A 193 -19.69 4.10 -6.64
CA VAL A 193 -18.78 5.04 -7.29
C VAL A 193 -18.59 6.26 -6.40
N TYR A 194 -17.53 7.00 -6.64
CA TYR A 194 -17.43 8.37 -6.15
C TYR A 194 -17.97 9.32 -7.22
N SER A 195 -18.78 10.31 -6.81
CA SER A 195 -19.45 11.21 -7.75
C SER A 195 -18.52 12.01 -8.68
N THR A 196 -17.23 12.05 -8.35
CA THR A 196 -16.17 12.72 -9.13
C THR A 196 -15.33 11.74 -9.96
N ASP A 197 -15.65 10.44 -10.00
CA ASP A 197 -14.91 9.46 -10.76
C ASP A 197 -15.00 9.70 -12.27
N GLY A 198 -13.86 9.76 -12.94
CA GLY A 198 -13.78 9.97 -14.39
C GLY A 198 -14.29 8.77 -15.20
N GLU A 199 -14.31 7.58 -14.60
CA GLU A 199 -14.84 6.34 -15.15
C GLU A 199 -16.33 6.42 -15.50
N ILE A 200 -17.10 7.26 -14.79
CA ILE A 200 -18.53 7.46 -15.01
C ILE A 200 -18.79 7.89 -16.46
N THR A 201 -18.03 8.86 -16.94
CA THR A 201 -18.11 9.31 -18.34
C THR A 201 -17.61 8.25 -19.32
N LYS A 202 -16.47 7.60 -19.00
CA LYS A 202 -15.86 6.59 -19.87
C LYS A 202 -16.74 5.41 -20.18
N TYR A 203 -17.35 4.86 -19.14
CA TYR A 203 -18.14 3.65 -19.29
C TYR A 203 -19.61 3.93 -19.54
N ASP A 204 -19.99 5.19 -19.88
CA ASP A 204 -21.37 5.65 -20.08
C ASP A 204 -22.29 5.18 -18.96
N LEU A 205 -21.91 5.53 -17.71
CA LEU A 205 -22.66 5.15 -16.53
C LEU A 205 -23.65 6.23 -16.12
N LYS A 206 -24.78 5.80 -15.59
CA LYS A 206 -25.76 6.67 -14.94
C LYS A 206 -25.61 6.54 -13.43
N ILE A 207 -25.39 7.68 -12.76
CA ILE A 207 -25.49 7.79 -11.30
C ILE A 207 -26.94 7.77 -10.90
N LEU A 208 -27.30 6.98 -9.89
CA LEU A 208 -28.61 6.98 -9.27
C LEU A 208 -28.67 8.04 -8.16
N GLU A 209 -29.75 8.81 -8.14
CA GLU A 209 -29.96 9.84 -7.13
C GLU A 209 -30.22 9.21 -5.75
N ASP A 210 -29.56 9.71 -4.71
CA ASP A 210 -29.81 9.39 -3.30
C ASP A 210 -31.09 10.15 -2.83
N ASP A 211 -32.25 9.68 -3.25
CA ASP A 211 -33.55 10.34 -3.08
C ASP A 211 -34.00 10.43 -1.61
N LYS A 212 -33.38 9.68 -0.70
CA LYS A 212 -33.66 9.77 0.75
C LYS A 212 -32.54 10.49 1.52
N GLY A 213 -31.47 10.96 0.84
CA GLY A 213 -30.39 11.71 1.45
C GLY A 213 -29.61 10.89 2.50
N TYR A 214 -29.31 9.64 2.19
CA TYR A 214 -28.58 8.74 3.08
C TYR A 214 -27.15 9.20 3.33
N PHE A 215 -26.41 9.52 2.25
CA PHE A 215 -25.00 9.86 2.35
C PHE A 215 -24.77 11.23 3.02
N PRO A 216 -23.77 11.36 3.89
CA PRO A 216 -23.31 12.66 4.36
C PRO A 216 -22.62 13.45 3.25
N LYS A 217 -22.24 14.69 3.55
CA LYS A 217 -21.40 15.50 2.64
C LYS A 217 -19.93 15.12 2.80
N TYR A 218 -19.25 14.91 1.68
CA TYR A 218 -17.84 14.54 1.60
C TYR A 218 -17.05 15.67 0.94
N TYR A 219 -16.95 16.83 1.62
CA TYR A 219 -16.14 17.94 1.13
C TYR A 219 -14.66 17.62 1.30
N GLY A 220 -13.86 17.84 0.24
CA GLY A 220 -12.42 17.69 0.29
C GLY A 220 -11.76 18.73 1.20
N VAL A 221 -10.85 18.31 2.06
CA VAL A 221 -10.10 19.14 3.01
C VAL A 221 -8.66 18.65 3.14
N SER A 222 -7.73 19.53 3.56
CA SER A 222 -6.45 19.07 4.10
C SER A 222 -6.63 18.64 5.54
N PHE A 223 -6.11 17.48 5.92
CA PHE A 223 -6.19 16.93 7.27
C PHE A 223 -4.79 16.81 7.86
N TYR A 224 -4.58 17.35 9.06
CA TYR A 224 -3.28 17.47 9.72
C TYR A 224 -3.43 17.54 11.26
N LYS A 225 -2.30 17.44 11.97
CA LYS A 225 -2.27 17.62 13.43
C LYS A 225 -2.30 19.10 13.80
N SER A 226 -2.86 19.42 14.95
CA SER A 226 -2.99 20.80 15.42
C SER A 226 -1.65 21.53 15.63
N ASP A 227 -0.58 20.79 15.86
CA ASP A 227 0.78 21.30 16.03
C ASP A 227 1.53 21.54 14.71
N LEU A 228 0.89 21.33 13.56
CA LEU A 228 1.47 21.67 12.24
C LEU A 228 1.75 23.18 12.18
N ASP A 229 2.90 23.53 11.60
CA ASP A 229 3.32 24.91 11.44
C ASP A 229 2.22 25.76 10.75
N GLU A 230 1.87 26.90 11.35
CA GLU A 230 0.82 27.80 10.88
C GLU A 230 1.06 28.31 9.45
N LYS A 231 2.33 28.47 9.05
CA LYS A 231 2.68 28.85 7.68
C LYS A 231 2.30 27.76 6.69
N ILE A 232 2.49 26.46 7.04
CA ILE A 232 2.09 25.33 6.21
C ILE A 232 0.56 25.27 6.11
N LYS A 233 -0.17 25.43 7.22
CA LYS A 233 -1.63 25.52 7.22
C LYS A 233 -2.14 26.64 6.30
N MET A 234 -1.51 27.81 6.37
CA MET A 234 -1.87 28.95 5.53
C MET A 234 -1.60 28.70 4.04
N ILE A 235 -0.45 28.10 3.69
CA ILE A 235 -0.11 27.75 2.30
C ILE A 235 -1.12 26.77 1.73
N THR A 236 -1.37 25.67 2.44
CA THR A 236 -2.31 24.62 1.99
C THR A 236 -3.75 25.09 2.00
N GLY A 237 -4.10 26.04 2.88
CA GLY A 237 -5.42 26.68 2.91
C GLY A 237 -5.75 27.53 1.67
N ARG A 238 -4.78 27.89 0.83
CA ARG A 238 -5.02 28.63 -0.44
C ARG A 238 -5.88 27.87 -1.45
N ILE A 239 -6.04 26.55 -1.28
CA ILE A 239 -6.89 25.70 -2.14
C ILE A 239 -8.38 25.88 -1.78
N THR A 240 -8.69 26.40 -0.60
CA THR A 240 -10.08 26.54 -0.10
C THR A 240 -10.96 27.25 -1.12
N GLY A 241 -12.08 26.64 -1.49
CA GLY A 241 -13.06 27.15 -2.45
C GLY A 241 -12.57 27.23 -3.91
N LYS A 242 -11.46 26.60 -4.27
CA LYS A 242 -10.85 26.72 -5.61
C LYS A 242 -11.17 25.57 -6.54
N ILE A 243 -11.66 24.46 -6.02
CA ILE A 243 -11.93 23.25 -6.81
C ILE A 243 -13.44 23.01 -6.81
N SER A 244 -14.10 23.17 -7.96
CA SER A 244 -15.50 22.77 -8.14
C SER A 244 -15.58 21.26 -8.49
N GLU A 245 -16.77 20.65 -8.35
CA GLU A 245 -17.00 19.26 -8.75
C GLU A 245 -16.62 19.01 -10.21
N SER A 246 -17.06 19.87 -11.12
CA SER A 246 -16.71 19.79 -12.55
C SER A 246 -15.21 19.92 -12.80
N LYS A 247 -14.52 20.73 -11.98
CA LYS A 247 -13.07 20.87 -12.06
C LYS A 247 -12.34 19.61 -11.59
N MET A 248 -12.84 18.97 -10.54
CA MET A 248 -12.29 17.72 -10.05
C MET A 248 -12.49 16.58 -11.05
N GLN A 249 -13.69 16.48 -11.64
CA GLN A 249 -13.96 15.55 -12.74
C GLN A 249 -13.02 15.77 -13.93
N GLU A 250 -12.82 17.03 -14.39
CA GLU A 250 -11.87 17.38 -15.47
C GLU A 250 -10.44 16.90 -15.14
N MET A 251 -10.00 17.09 -13.87
CA MET A 251 -8.67 16.69 -13.44
C MET A 251 -8.54 15.14 -13.41
N ASN A 252 -9.52 14.44 -12.90
CA ASN A 252 -9.58 12.97 -12.91
C ASN A 252 -9.58 12.42 -14.35
N GLU A 253 -10.39 13.01 -15.23
CA GLU A 253 -10.48 12.64 -16.64
C GLU A 253 -9.12 12.77 -17.35
N LYS A 254 -8.38 13.84 -17.12
CA LYS A 254 -7.04 14.06 -17.74
C LYS A 254 -6.05 12.98 -17.36
N VAL A 255 -6.04 12.55 -16.11
CA VAL A 255 -5.17 11.45 -15.68
C VAL A 255 -5.57 10.14 -16.35
N LEU A 256 -6.86 9.85 -16.39
CA LEU A 256 -7.38 8.58 -16.89
C LEU A 256 -7.32 8.42 -18.40
N TYR A 257 -7.54 9.52 -19.16
CA TYR A 257 -7.76 9.45 -20.60
C TYR A 257 -6.68 10.12 -21.42
N GLU A 258 -6.12 11.23 -20.92
CA GLU A 258 -5.08 11.95 -21.63
C GLU A 258 -3.68 11.44 -21.25
N ASN A 259 -3.57 10.41 -20.39
CA ASN A 259 -2.32 9.90 -19.83
C ASN A 259 -1.44 10.98 -19.18
N LYS A 260 -2.06 12.04 -18.63
CA LYS A 260 -1.36 13.08 -17.91
C LYS A 260 -0.93 12.58 -16.55
N SER A 261 0.28 12.96 -16.12
CA SER A 261 0.71 12.64 -14.76
C SER A 261 -0.05 13.48 -13.71
N PHE A 262 -0.16 12.95 -12.49
CA PHE A 262 -0.76 13.69 -11.38
C PHE A 262 -0.07 15.03 -11.16
N ALA A 263 1.26 15.05 -11.27
CA ALA A 263 2.07 16.25 -11.14
C ALA A 263 1.75 17.28 -12.22
N GLU A 264 1.57 16.87 -13.47
CA GLU A 264 1.22 17.77 -14.59
C GLU A 264 -0.19 18.34 -14.42
N VAL A 265 -1.16 17.52 -13.99
CA VAL A 265 -2.54 17.97 -13.76
C VAL A 265 -2.60 18.97 -12.61
N ALA A 266 -1.89 18.67 -11.51
CA ALA A 266 -1.77 19.58 -10.37
C ALA A 266 -1.10 20.90 -10.73
N ASP A 267 0.01 20.86 -11.47
CA ASP A 267 0.74 22.06 -11.93
C ASP A 267 -0.14 22.97 -12.81
N ASN A 268 -0.84 22.38 -13.78
CA ASN A 268 -1.78 23.10 -14.63
C ASN A 268 -2.91 23.74 -13.82
N PHE A 269 -3.42 23.06 -12.79
CA PHE A 269 -4.44 23.60 -11.89
C PHE A 269 -3.89 24.81 -11.12
N LEU A 270 -2.70 24.69 -10.53
CA LEU A 270 -2.07 25.75 -9.74
C LEU A 270 -1.80 27.01 -10.57
N ILE A 271 -1.29 26.84 -11.80
CA ILE A 271 -1.04 27.95 -12.72
C ILE A 271 -2.34 28.65 -13.10
N LYS A 272 -3.37 27.91 -13.53
CA LYS A 272 -4.68 28.45 -13.94
C LYS A 272 -5.39 29.22 -12.82
N ASN A 273 -5.12 28.86 -11.57
CA ASN A 273 -5.71 29.54 -10.40
C ASN A 273 -4.79 30.61 -9.77
N ASN A 274 -3.68 30.96 -10.41
CA ASN A 274 -2.67 31.92 -9.91
C ASN A 274 -2.10 31.54 -8.52
N LEU A 275 -2.01 30.26 -8.25
CA LEU A 275 -1.43 29.71 -7.01
C LEU A 275 0.05 29.38 -7.17
N LYS A 276 0.57 29.38 -8.40
CA LYS A 276 1.98 29.17 -8.75
C LYS A 276 2.39 30.09 -9.89
N GLY A 277 3.60 30.66 -9.83
CA GLY A 277 4.16 31.48 -10.93
C GLY A 277 4.45 30.60 -12.17
N GLY A 278 4.10 31.09 -13.35
CA GLY A 278 4.23 30.39 -14.62
C GLY A 278 5.66 30.17 -15.09
N ASN A 279 6.35 29.18 -14.56
CA ASN A 279 7.50 28.55 -15.20
C ASN A 279 7.36 27.02 -15.00
N VAL A 280 6.62 26.40 -15.91
CA VAL A 280 6.51 24.95 -15.97
C VAL A 280 7.86 24.39 -16.38
N LYS A 281 8.65 23.88 -15.44
CA LYS A 281 9.56 22.78 -15.74
C LYS A 281 8.68 21.54 -15.84
N VAL A 282 8.18 21.27 -17.03
CA VAL A 282 7.68 19.93 -17.35
C VAL A 282 8.87 19.02 -17.09
N LYS A 283 8.80 18.20 -16.02
CA LYS A 283 9.71 17.05 -15.91
C LYS A 283 9.42 16.25 -17.17
N GLU A 284 10.42 16.13 -18.04
CA GLU A 284 10.35 15.19 -19.16
C GLU A 284 9.91 13.84 -18.61
N ASP A 285 9.02 13.16 -19.29
CA ASP A 285 8.59 11.81 -18.92
C ASP A 285 9.84 10.95 -18.72
N GLU A 286 10.10 10.61 -17.47
CA GLU A 286 11.24 9.75 -17.12
C GLU A 286 11.07 8.44 -17.91
N SER A 287 12.14 7.98 -18.56
CA SER A 287 12.10 6.72 -19.29
C SER A 287 11.59 5.60 -18.37
N MET A 288 10.88 4.63 -18.94
CA MET A 288 10.34 3.48 -18.18
C MET A 288 11.40 2.82 -17.28
N THR A 289 12.63 2.73 -17.76
CA THR A 289 13.76 2.18 -17.01
C THR A 289 14.15 3.06 -15.81
N ALA A 290 14.09 4.38 -15.95
CA ALA A 290 14.38 5.32 -14.87
C ALA A 290 13.33 5.24 -13.75
N GLN A 291 12.09 4.92 -14.08
CA GLN A 291 11.02 4.70 -13.10
C GLN A 291 11.14 3.35 -12.39
N ILE A 292 11.43 2.27 -13.12
CA ILE A 292 11.48 0.89 -12.59
C ILE A 292 12.71 0.67 -11.72
N LEU A 293 13.89 1.17 -12.12
CA LEU A 293 15.16 0.84 -11.46
C LEU A 293 15.20 1.22 -9.96
N PRO A 294 14.78 2.41 -9.52
CA PRO A 294 14.74 2.75 -8.09
C PRO A 294 13.81 1.82 -7.29
N LYS A 295 12.64 1.48 -7.85
CA LYS A 295 11.67 0.59 -7.22
C LYS A 295 12.16 -0.86 -7.14
N LEU A 296 12.87 -1.32 -8.16
CA LEU A 296 13.55 -2.62 -8.16
C LEU A 296 14.62 -2.69 -7.08
N VAL A 297 15.49 -1.67 -6.98
CA VAL A 297 16.52 -1.60 -5.95
C VAL A 297 15.91 -1.59 -4.54
N GLN A 298 14.84 -0.81 -4.34
CA GLN A 298 14.11 -0.79 -3.07
C GLN A 298 13.51 -2.15 -2.74
N HIS A 299 12.89 -2.82 -3.71
CA HIS A 299 12.31 -4.16 -3.55
C HIS A 299 13.37 -5.20 -3.13
N ILE A 300 14.52 -5.18 -3.81
CA ILE A 300 15.66 -6.04 -3.48
C ILE A 300 16.20 -5.74 -2.07
N LYS A 301 16.33 -4.48 -1.69
CA LYS A 301 16.80 -4.10 -0.35
C LYS A 301 15.90 -4.65 0.75
N ILE A 302 14.58 -4.45 0.61
CA ILE A 302 13.58 -4.90 1.60
C ILE A 302 13.66 -6.43 1.75
N THR A 303 13.66 -7.16 0.64
CA THR A 303 13.69 -8.62 0.63
C THR A 303 15.00 -9.18 1.18
N LEU A 304 16.15 -8.60 0.82
CA LEU A 304 17.46 -9.05 1.30
C LEU A 304 17.63 -8.79 2.81
N ILE A 305 17.21 -7.64 3.32
CA ILE A 305 17.28 -7.34 4.75
C ILE A 305 16.42 -8.35 5.54
N ALA A 306 15.19 -8.58 5.09
CA ALA A 306 14.30 -9.54 5.73
C ALA A 306 14.86 -10.97 5.70
N LEU A 307 15.39 -11.39 4.55
CA LEU A 307 16.02 -12.71 4.38
C LEU A 307 17.26 -12.87 5.27
N PHE A 308 18.10 -11.84 5.33
CA PHE A 308 19.30 -11.87 6.18
C PHE A 308 18.94 -12.14 7.65
N PHE A 309 17.99 -11.40 8.21
CA PHE A 309 17.54 -11.63 9.58
C PHE A 309 16.83 -12.97 9.74
N ALA A 310 16.06 -13.41 8.74
CA ALA A 310 15.43 -14.74 8.78
C ALA A 310 16.46 -15.87 8.84
N VAL A 311 17.53 -15.81 8.03
CA VAL A 311 18.65 -16.78 8.07
C VAL A 311 19.36 -16.74 9.41
N LEU A 312 19.69 -15.53 9.91
CA LEU A 312 20.41 -15.31 11.16
C LEU A 312 19.67 -15.91 12.37
N VAL A 313 18.35 -15.92 12.34
CA VAL A 313 17.52 -16.46 13.44
C VAL A 313 17.13 -17.91 13.17
N ALA A 314 16.64 -18.26 11.98
CA ALA A 314 16.05 -19.57 11.72
C ALA A 314 17.10 -20.70 11.62
N VAL A 315 18.30 -20.45 11.09
CA VAL A 315 19.33 -21.50 11.02
C VAL A 315 19.83 -21.89 12.41
N PRO A 316 20.26 -20.97 13.30
CA PRO A 316 20.60 -21.32 14.68
C PRO A 316 19.43 -21.96 15.45
N ALA A 317 18.21 -21.42 15.29
CA ALA A 317 17.03 -22.01 15.93
C ALA A 317 16.75 -23.44 15.44
N GLY A 318 16.91 -23.74 14.14
CA GLY A 318 16.79 -25.08 13.59
C GLY A 318 17.82 -26.07 14.15
N ILE A 319 19.07 -25.62 14.32
CA ILE A 319 20.14 -26.40 14.97
C ILE A 319 19.78 -26.64 16.44
N LEU A 320 19.28 -25.63 17.14
CA LEU A 320 18.89 -25.75 18.54
C LEU A 320 17.73 -26.75 18.73
N ILE A 321 16.72 -26.67 17.85
CA ILE A 321 15.59 -27.62 17.83
C ILE A 321 16.07 -29.06 17.57
N TYR A 322 17.03 -29.25 16.68
CA TYR A 322 17.66 -30.54 16.44
C TYR A 322 18.37 -31.06 17.70
N THR A 323 19.16 -30.20 18.35
CA THR A 323 19.91 -30.57 19.58
C THR A 323 19.00 -30.87 20.76
N TYR A 324 17.91 -30.10 20.91
CA TYR A 324 16.92 -30.24 21.99
C TYR A 324 15.55 -30.64 21.42
N SER A 325 15.41 -31.88 20.99
CA SER A 325 14.24 -32.39 20.24
C SER A 325 12.89 -32.18 20.93
N SER A 326 12.86 -32.04 22.28
CA SER A 326 11.65 -31.72 23.03
C SER A 326 10.98 -30.41 22.63
N PHE A 327 11.74 -29.44 22.12
CA PHE A 327 11.21 -28.14 21.66
C PHE A 327 10.85 -28.13 20.17
N SER A 328 11.15 -29.20 19.42
CA SER A 328 10.97 -29.21 17.95
C SER A 328 9.49 -29.02 17.55
N LYS A 329 8.58 -29.79 18.15
CA LYS A 329 7.15 -29.72 17.84
C LYS A 329 6.54 -28.34 18.15
N PRO A 330 6.67 -27.77 19.37
CA PRO A 330 6.07 -26.46 19.66
C PRO A 330 6.64 -25.34 18.80
N VAL A 331 7.95 -25.28 18.57
CA VAL A 331 8.55 -24.19 17.78
C VAL A 331 8.15 -24.26 16.30
N LEU A 332 8.18 -25.46 15.68
CA LEU A 332 7.71 -25.64 14.31
C LEU A 332 6.21 -25.37 14.17
N TYR A 333 5.43 -25.70 15.20
CA TYR A 333 3.99 -25.41 15.21
C TYR A 333 3.72 -23.90 15.27
N ILE A 334 4.40 -23.16 16.16
CA ILE A 334 4.27 -21.70 16.26
C ILE A 334 4.70 -21.01 14.95
N ALA A 335 5.86 -21.42 14.39
CA ALA A 335 6.31 -20.89 13.11
C ALA A 335 5.33 -21.21 11.97
N GLY A 336 4.70 -22.41 12.00
CA GLY A 336 3.67 -22.80 11.06
C GLY A 336 2.41 -21.93 11.17
N LEU A 337 1.97 -21.62 12.39
CA LEU A 337 0.83 -20.72 12.62
C LEU A 337 1.06 -19.33 12.03
N LEU A 338 2.27 -18.77 12.12
CA LEU A 338 2.59 -17.48 11.53
C LEU A 338 2.37 -17.45 10.01
N GLN A 339 2.65 -18.56 9.31
CA GLN A 339 2.41 -18.66 7.86
C GLN A 339 0.93 -18.85 7.48
N THR A 340 0.08 -19.25 8.41
CA THR A 340 -1.37 -19.34 8.13
C THR A 340 -2.06 -17.98 8.14
N ILE A 341 -1.43 -16.96 8.73
CA ILE A 341 -1.94 -15.61 8.70
C ILE A 341 -1.79 -15.07 7.27
N PRO A 342 -2.86 -14.59 6.60
CA PRO A 342 -2.73 -13.95 5.30
C PRO A 342 -1.69 -12.82 5.32
N SER A 343 -0.81 -12.76 4.31
CA SER A 343 0.30 -11.79 4.29
C SER A 343 -0.15 -10.34 4.43
N ILE A 344 -1.24 -9.98 3.78
CA ILE A 344 -1.81 -8.64 3.88
C ILE A 344 -2.33 -8.34 5.30
N ALA A 345 -2.88 -9.33 6.00
CA ALA A 345 -3.32 -9.19 7.39
C ALA A 345 -2.13 -9.01 8.33
N LEU A 346 -1.05 -9.78 8.13
CA LEU A 346 0.17 -9.62 8.93
C LEU A 346 0.79 -8.24 8.73
N LEU A 347 0.85 -7.74 7.48
CA LEU A 347 1.31 -6.39 7.19
C LEU A 347 0.44 -5.33 7.91
N ALA A 348 -0.89 -5.49 7.87
CA ALA A 348 -1.81 -4.58 8.57
C ALA A 348 -1.62 -4.61 10.09
N PHE A 349 -1.36 -5.78 10.70
CA PHE A 349 -1.07 -5.89 12.14
C PHE A 349 0.24 -5.22 12.55
N MET A 350 1.19 -5.04 11.62
CA MET A 350 2.44 -4.34 11.92
C MET A 350 2.26 -2.82 12.03
N ILE A 351 1.24 -2.24 11.39
CA ILE A 351 1.03 -0.78 11.37
C ILE A 351 0.88 -0.19 12.78
N PRO A 352 -0.03 -0.66 13.67
CA PRO A 352 -0.18 -0.09 14.99
C PRO A 352 1.04 -0.30 15.92
N LEU A 353 1.92 -1.26 15.57
CA LEU A 353 3.10 -1.58 16.37
C LEU A 353 4.36 -0.83 15.91
N PHE A 354 4.53 -0.62 14.62
CA PHE A 354 5.78 -0.14 14.00
C PHE A 354 5.56 0.99 13.00
N GLY A 355 4.33 1.53 12.87
CA GLY A 355 3.99 2.54 11.86
C GLY A 355 3.86 1.95 10.46
N ILE A 356 4.01 2.82 9.44
CA ILE A 356 3.97 2.45 8.02
C ILE A 356 5.37 2.45 7.39
N GLY A 357 5.50 1.89 6.19
CA GLY A 357 6.73 1.94 5.39
C GLY A 357 7.61 0.71 5.49
N VAL A 358 8.92 0.92 5.39
CA VAL A 358 9.89 -0.17 5.20
C VAL A 358 10.05 -1.06 6.43
N LEU A 359 10.07 -0.48 7.64
CA LEU A 359 10.33 -1.24 8.87
C LEU A 359 9.28 -2.32 9.13
N PRO A 360 7.96 -2.01 9.19
CA PRO A 360 6.94 -3.04 9.37
C PRO A 360 6.91 -4.07 8.25
N ALA A 361 7.22 -3.67 7.00
CA ALA A 361 7.33 -4.59 5.88
C ALA A 361 8.46 -5.60 6.07
N VAL A 362 9.66 -5.14 6.46
CA VAL A 362 10.82 -6.01 6.73
C VAL A 362 10.51 -7.00 7.85
N ILE A 363 9.84 -6.55 8.93
CA ILE A 363 9.46 -7.44 10.04
C ILE A 363 8.47 -8.51 9.58
N ALA A 364 7.46 -8.13 8.81
CA ALA A 364 6.49 -9.09 8.28
C ALA A 364 7.14 -10.12 7.35
N LEU A 365 7.98 -9.68 6.42
CA LEU A 365 8.73 -10.55 5.50
C LEU A 365 9.70 -11.46 6.24
N PHE A 366 10.38 -10.96 7.28
CA PHE A 366 11.22 -11.75 8.18
C PHE A 366 10.42 -12.88 8.82
N LEU A 367 9.25 -12.59 9.39
CA LEU A 367 8.40 -13.60 10.03
C LEU A 367 7.92 -14.67 9.02
N TYR A 368 7.55 -14.27 7.81
CA TYR A 368 7.20 -15.21 6.73
C TYR A 368 8.37 -16.08 6.29
N GLY A 369 9.56 -15.50 6.22
CA GLY A 369 10.78 -16.20 5.82
C GLY A 369 11.30 -17.21 6.83
N LEU A 370 10.92 -17.11 8.11
CA LEU A 370 11.42 -17.98 9.17
C LEU A 370 11.09 -19.46 8.95
N LEU A 371 9.84 -19.78 8.66
CA LEU A 371 9.39 -21.21 8.66
C LEU A 371 10.08 -22.06 7.61
N PRO A 372 10.21 -21.65 6.32
CA PRO A 372 10.90 -22.45 5.32
C PRO A 372 12.34 -22.77 5.73
N ILE A 373 13.06 -21.77 6.25
CA ILE A 373 14.46 -21.94 6.67
C ILE A 373 14.54 -22.84 7.90
N LEU A 374 13.75 -22.56 8.92
CA LEU A 374 13.72 -23.31 10.17
C LEU A 374 13.38 -24.78 9.92
N ARG A 375 12.33 -25.05 9.14
CA ARG A 375 11.88 -26.39 8.81
C ARG A 375 12.90 -27.18 8.02
N ASN A 376 13.47 -26.58 6.98
CA ASN A 376 14.48 -27.23 6.16
C ASN A 376 15.78 -27.48 6.94
N THR A 377 16.21 -26.54 7.78
CA THR A 377 17.39 -26.75 8.66
C THR A 377 17.17 -27.91 9.61
N THR A 378 16.01 -27.96 10.26
CA THR A 378 15.67 -29.03 11.20
C THR A 378 15.59 -30.39 10.49
N ILE A 379 14.87 -30.48 9.37
CA ILE A 379 14.73 -31.70 8.58
C ILE A 379 16.08 -32.18 8.06
N ALA A 380 16.91 -31.27 7.54
CA ALA A 380 18.22 -31.59 7.02
C ALA A 380 19.11 -32.31 8.05
N LEU A 381 19.14 -31.80 9.28
CA LEU A 381 19.93 -32.39 10.37
C LEU A 381 19.38 -33.75 10.83
N PHE A 382 18.04 -33.90 10.87
CA PHE A 382 17.43 -35.20 11.19
C PHE A 382 17.64 -36.23 10.07
N SER A 383 17.73 -35.80 8.82
CA SER A 383 17.88 -36.68 7.63
C SER A 383 19.30 -37.19 7.41
N VAL A 384 20.29 -36.69 8.14
CA VAL A 384 21.68 -37.22 8.04
C VAL A 384 21.67 -38.68 8.47
N ASP A 385 22.31 -39.54 7.63
CA ASP A 385 22.38 -41.00 7.81
C ASP A 385 22.80 -41.38 9.25
N PRO A 386 21.98 -42.13 9.97
CA PRO A 386 22.28 -42.60 11.32
C PRO A 386 23.63 -43.33 11.42
N LEU A 387 24.01 -44.12 10.37
CA LEU A 387 25.27 -44.83 10.33
C LEU A 387 26.47 -43.85 10.39
N LEU A 388 26.42 -42.74 9.67
CA LEU A 388 27.48 -41.71 9.72
C LEU A 388 27.58 -41.09 11.12
N LYS A 389 26.45 -40.91 11.81
CA LYS A 389 26.42 -40.40 13.20
C LYS A 389 27.03 -41.41 14.19
N GLU A 390 26.78 -42.69 13.99
CA GLU A 390 27.33 -43.78 14.79
C GLU A 390 28.84 -43.92 14.57
N VAL A 391 29.30 -43.91 13.31
CA VAL A 391 30.70 -43.94 12.97
C VAL A 391 31.44 -42.76 13.59
N ALA A 392 30.88 -41.55 13.47
CA ALA A 392 31.46 -40.34 14.08
C ALA A 392 31.57 -40.46 15.61
N SER A 393 30.61 -41.12 16.27
CA SER A 393 30.67 -41.43 17.71
C SER A 393 31.73 -42.49 18.02
N GLY A 394 31.85 -43.53 17.19
CA GLY A 394 32.79 -44.64 17.35
C GLY A 394 34.28 -44.17 17.26
N ILE A 395 34.57 -43.19 16.46
CA ILE A 395 35.90 -42.55 16.35
C ILE A 395 36.15 -41.49 17.43
N GLY A 396 35.23 -41.29 18.39
CA GLY A 396 35.39 -40.42 19.55
C GLY A 396 35.04 -38.95 19.36
N LEU A 397 34.31 -38.57 18.31
CA LEU A 397 33.83 -37.18 18.14
C LEU A 397 32.80 -36.81 19.22
N THR A 398 33.01 -35.65 19.84
CA THR A 398 32.01 -35.05 20.73
C THR A 398 30.77 -34.63 19.96
N ASN A 399 29.65 -34.41 20.63
CA ASN A 399 28.39 -33.98 19.98
C ASN A 399 28.57 -32.69 19.17
N TYR A 400 29.34 -31.73 19.65
CA TYR A 400 29.68 -30.50 18.91
C TYR A 400 30.53 -30.79 17.67
N GLN A 401 31.51 -31.69 17.77
CA GLN A 401 32.33 -32.07 16.64
C GLN A 401 31.54 -32.85 15.58
N LYS A 402 30.64 -33.75 16.00
CA LYS A 402 29.71 -34.45 15.10
C LYS A 402 28.85 -33.45 14.33
N LEU A 403 28.24 -32.52 15.05
CA LEU A 403 27.41 -31.48 14.43
C LEU A 403 28.21 -30.67 13.42
N ARG A 404 29.41 -30.20 13.81
CA ARG A 404 30.21 -29.27 13.00
C ARG A 404 30.85 -29.93 11.78
N TYR A 405 31.37 -31.15 11.92
CA TYR A 405 32.22 -31.78 10.89
C TYR A 405 31.49 -32.84 10.07
N VAL A 406 30.35 -33.34 10.53
CA VAL A 406 29.56 -34.38 9.84
C VAL A 406 28.17 -33.89 9.48
N GLU A 407 27.36 -33.51 10.47
CA GLU A 407 25.95 -33.28 10.26
C GLU A 407 25.70 -31.97 9.50
N LEU A 408 26.31 -30.86 9.92
CA LEU A 408 26.12 -29.55 9.25
C LEU A 408 26.59 -29.56 7.80
N PRO A 409 27.80 -30.05 7.44
CA PRO A 409 28.20 -30.08 6.04
C PRO A 409 27.24 -30.90 5.15
N LEU A 410 26.73 -32.02 5.65
CA LEU A 410 25.75 -32.84 4.93
C LEU A 410 24.34 -32.19 4.87
N ALA A 411 24.00 -31.33 5.83
CA ALA A 411 22.73 -30.62 5.90
C ALA A 411 22.71 -29.34 5.03
N VAL A 412 23.88 -28.76 4.68
CA VAL A 412 23.99 -27.48 3.93
C VAL A 412 23.12 -27.43 2.68
N PRO A 413 23.06 -28.47 1.81
CA PRO A 413 22.22 -28.44 0.60
C PRO A 413 20.76 -28.14 0.91
N THR A 414 20.18 -28.87 1.86
CA THR A 414 18.77 -28.71 2.25
C THR A 414 18.54 -27.39 2.99
N ILE A 415 19.51 -26.90 3.75
CA ILE A 415 19.44 -25.56 4.39
C ILE A 415 19.38 -24.49 3.32
N ILE A 416 20.24 -24.55 2.29
CA ILE A 416 20.24 -23.60 1.17
C ILE A 416 18.91 -23.65 0.42
N ALA A 417 18.35 -24.84 0.18
CA ALA A 417 17.01 -24.99 -0.43
C ALA A 417 15.91 -24.31 0.41
N GLY A 418 16.01 -24.36 1.74
CA GLY A 418 15.11 -23.61 2.64
C GLY A 418 15.27 -22.10 2.52
N ILE A 419 16.51 -21.60 2.41
CA ILE A 419 16.81 -20.18 2.21
C ILE A 419 16.30 -19.72 0.84
N ARG A 420 16.50 -20.50 -0.23
CA ARG A 420 15.97 -20.27 -1.57
C ARG A 420 14.45 -20.11 -1.55
N THR A 421 13.77 -21.07 -0.96
CA THR A 421 12.29 -21.03 -0.84
C THR A 421 11.83 -19.77 -0.12
N SER A 422 12.50 -19.41 0.99
CA SER A 422 12.18 -18.17 1.73
C SER A 422 12.43 -16.92 0.89
N ALA A 423 13.52 -16.86 0.13
CA ALA A 423 13.84 -15.73 -0.73
C ALA A 423 12.76 -15.50 -1.80
N VAL A 424 12.34 -16.57 -2.49
CA VAL A 424 11.30 -16.50 -3.53
C VAL A 424 9.95 -16.08 -2.96
N ILE A 425 9.55 -16.65 -1.80
CA ILE A 425 8.34 -16.25 -1.09
C ILE A 425 8.39 -14.77 -0.72
N ASN A 426 9.52 -14.30 -0.18
CA ASN A 426 9.69 -12.92 0.23
C ASN A 426 9.59 -11.94 -0.95
N ILE A 427 10.13 -12.28 -2.13
CA ILE A 427 9.99 -11.45 -3.34
C ILE A 427 8.51 -11.29 -3.72
N GLY A 428 7.75 -12.38 -3.74
CA GLY A 428 6.31 -12.30 -4.02
C GLY A 428 5.54 -11.49 -2.97
N THR A 429 5.80 -11.77 -1.69
CA THR A 429 5.09 -11.10 -0.58
C THR A 429 5.46 -9.62 -0.45
N ALA A 430 6.70 -9.23 -0.82
CA ALA A 430 7.13 -7.84 -0.80
C ALA A 430 6.36 -6.94 -1.79
N THR A 431 5.68 -7.50 -2.81
CA THR A 431 4.77 -6.71 -3.65
C THR A 431 3.58 -6.17 -2.85
N LEU A 432 3.12 -6.91 -1.83
CA LEU A 432 2.03 -6.49 -0.96
C LEU A 432 2.46 -5.43 0.08
N ALA A 433 3.76 -5.31 0.34
CA ALA A 433 4.28 -4.28 1.25
C ALA A 433 4.03 -2.85 0.75
N ALA A 434 3.75 -2.67 -0.54
CA ALA A 434 3.34 -1.39 -1.11
C ALA A 434 2.02 -0.86 -0.49
N PHE A 435 1.10 -1.74 -0.04
CA PHE A 435 -0.15 -1.33 0.63
C PHE A 435 0.08 -0.63 1.98
N ILE A 436 1.24 -0.80 2.58
CA ILE A 436 1.62 -0.12 3.82
C ILE A 436 2.72 0.94 3.59
N GLY A 437 2.89 1.41 2.35
CA GLY A 437 3.83 2.47 2.01
C GLY A 437 5.30 2.06 1.98
N ALA A 438 5.62 0.77 1.94
CA ALA A 438 7.01 0.30 1.87
C ALA A 438 7.65 0.48 0.48
N GLY A 439 6.85 0.82 -0.54
CA GLY A 439 7.33 1.03 -1.91
C GLY A 439 7.70 -0.26 -2.64
N GLY A 440 8.74 -0.20 -3.47
CA GLY A 440 9.19 -1.33 -4.29
C GLY A 440 8.34 -1.56 -5.54
N LEU A 441 8.52 -2.70 -6.20
CA LEU A 441 7.79 -3.05 -7.45
C LEU A 441 6.28 -3.16 -7.26
N GLY A 442 5.83 -3.48 -6.05
CA GLY A 442 4.41 -3.55 -5.70
C GLY A 442 3.67 -2.22 -5.85
N GLU A 443 4.36 -1.10 -5.73
CA GLU A 443 3.77 0.23 -5.89
C GLU A 443 3.16 0.42 -7.29
N PHE A 444 3.83 -0.04 -8.35
CA PHE A 444 3.27 -0.03 -9.70
C PHE A 444 2.01 -0.90 -9.82
N ILE A 445 2.01 -2.06 -9.14
CA ILE A 445 0.86 -2.98 -9.17
C ILE A 445 -0.34 -2.33 -8.49
N VAL A 446 -0.14 -1.83 -7.27
CA VAL A 446 -1.21 -1.19 -6.47
C VAL A 446 -1.75 0.05 -7.18
N THR A 447 -0.86 0.93 -7.65
CA THR A 447 -1.25 2.12 -8.42
C THR A 447 -1.97 1.73 -9.70
N GLY A 448 -1.46 0.73 -10.43
CA GLY A 448 -2.07 0.27 -11.67
C GLY A 448 -3.46 -0.34 -11.47
N LEU A 449 -3.71 -1.03 -10.36
CA LEU A 449 -5.04 -1.52 -9.98
C LEU A 449 -5.98 -0.35 -9.69
N ALA A 450 -5.56 0.60 -8.86
CA ALA A 450 -6.36 1.78 -8.52
C ALA A 450 -6.69 2.64 -9.74
N LEU A 451 -5.78 2.72 -10.72
CA LEU A 451 -5.96 3.50 -11.95
C LEU A 451 -6.56 2.69 -13.11
N ASN A 452 -6.92 1.42 -12.89
CA ASN A 452 -7.31 0.49 -13.96
C ASN A 452 -6.33 0.53 -15.17
N ASN A 453 -5.04 0.61 -14.88
CA ASN A 453 -3.96 0.79 -15.86
C ASN A 453 -3.10 -0.47 -15.96
N THR A 454 -3.41 -1.33 -16.92
CA THR A 454 -2.69 -2.60 -17.17
C THR A 454 -1.19 -2.40 -17.41
N LYS A 455 -0.79 -1.29 -18.04
CA LYS A 455 0.64 -0.99 -18.29
C LYS A 455 1.40 -0.81 -16.98
N LEU A 456 0.85 -0.06 -16.03
CA LEU A 456 1.45 0.10 -14.69
C LEU A 456 1.50 -1.24 -13.95
N ILE A 457 0.43 -2.04 -13.99
CA ILE A 457 0.43 -3.37 -13.36
C ILE A 457 1.58 -4.21 -13.90
N LEU A 458 1.76 -4.25 -15.23
CA LEU A 458 2.83 -5.00 -15.86
C LEU A 458 4.23 -4.45 -15.55
N MET A 459 4.38 -3.12 -15.38
CA MET A 459 5.63 -2.49 -14.97
C MET A 459 6.13 -2.96 -13.58
N GLY A 460 5.22 -3.37 -12.71
CA GLY A 460 5.55 -3.96 -11.42
C GLY A 460 5.64 -5.48 -11.45
N ALA A 461 4.62 -6.14 -12.04
CA ALA A 461 4.47 -7.60 -12.00
C ALA A 461 5.56 -8.34 -12.78
N VAL A 462 5.91 -7.86 -13.99
CA VAL A 462 6.91 -8.53 -14.84
C VAL A 462 8.31 -8.48 -14.20
N PRO A 463 8.83 -7.31 -13.74
CA PRO A 463 10.11 -7.28 -13.05
C PRO A 463 10.14 -8.08 -11.75
N ALA A 464 9.03 -8.12 -10.99
CA ALA A 464 8.95 -8.93 -9.76
C ALA A 464 9.02 -10.42 -10.06
N ALA A 465 8.31 -10.90 -11.08
CA ALA A 465 8.37 -12.28 -11.54
C ALA A 465 9.78 -12.66 -12.05
N LEU A 466 10.38 -11.80 -12.86
CA LEU A 466 11.76 -12.01 -13.34
C LEU A 466 12.75 -12.06 -12.16
N LEU A 467 12.60 -11.19 -11.17
CA LEU A 467 13.46 -11.19 -9.97
C LEU A 467 13.34 -12.52 -9.21
N ALA A 468 12.12 -13.06 -9.08
CA ALA A 468 11.90 -14.37 -8.45
C ALA A 468 12.60 -15.49 -9.23
N VAL A 469 12.47 -15.51 -10.56
CA VAL A 469 13.16 -16.49 -11.44
C VAL A 469 14.68 -16.35 -11.34
N PHE A 470 15.21 -15.13 -11.39
CA PHE A 470 16.64 -14.89 -11.21
C PHE A 470 17.15 -15.37 -9.84
N THR A 471 16.38 -15.17 -8.80
CA THR A 471 16.71 -15.63 -7.45
C THR A 471 16.75 -17.15 -7.40
N GLU A 472 15.80 -17.85 -8.01
CA GLU A 472 15.79 -19.31 -8.14
C GLU A 472 17.07 -19.83 -8.82
N ILE A 473 17.39 -19.29 -10.00
CA ILE A 473 18.59 -19.65 -10.76
C ILE A 473 19.87 -19.33 -9.96
N PHE A 474 19.92 -18.20 -9.29
CA PHE A 474 21.06 -17.77 -8.48
C PHE A 474 21.34 -18.78 -7.34
N PHE A 475 20.31 -19.19 -6.61
CA PHE A 475 20.47 -20.18 -5.55
C PHE A 475 20.82 -21.57 -6.11
N GLU A 476 20.28 -21.98 -7.26
CA GLU A 476 20.67 -23.22 -7.94
C GLU A 476 22.17 -23.20 -8.31
N MET A 477 22.68 -22.06 -8.78
CA MET A 477 24.12 -21.90 -9.05
C MET A 477 24.93 -22.01 -7.75
N ILE A 478 24.50 -21.40 -6.66
CA ILE A 478 25.16 -21.51 -5.35
C ILE A 478 25.19 -22.98 -4.89
N GLU A 479 24.06 -23.68 -5.00
CA GLU A 479 23.97 -25.10 -4.65
C GLU A 479 24.97 -25.92 -5.47
N ARG A 480 25.04 -25.74 -6.78
CA ARG A 480 26.01 -26.46 -7.66
C ARG A 480 27.45 -26.14 -7.33
N PHE A 481 27.76 -24.94 -6.84
CA PHE A 481 29.14 -24.53 -6.51
C PHE A 481 29.57 -24.98 -5.12
N LEU A 482 28.66 -24.96 -4.14
CA LEU A 482 28.96 -25.30 -2.74
C LEU A 482 28.86 -26.79 -2.44
N ILE A 483 28.07 -27.53 -3.21
CA ILE A 483 27.84 -28.95 -2.95
C ILE A 483 28.83 -29.80 -3.77
N PRO A 484 29.65 -30.64 -3.12
CA PRO A 484 30.52 -31.60 -3.82
C PRO A 484 29.70 -32.51 -4.74
N LYS A 485 30.22 -32.80 -5.95
CA LYS A 485 29.50 -33.56 -7.00
C LYS A 485 28.98 -34.93 -6.54
N HIS A 486 29.64 -35.57 -5.57
CA HIS A 486 29.23 -36.89 -5.05
C HIS A 486 28.00 -36.84 -4.13
N LEU A 487 27.56 -35.64 -3.71
CA LEU A 487 26.34 -35.44 -2.91
C LEU A 487 25.12 -35.05 -3.78
N PHE A 488 25.32 -34.81 -5.09
CA PHE A 488 24.23 -34.72 -6.05
C PHE A 488 23.68 -36.12 -6.29
N THR A 489 22.63 -36.53 -5.61
CA THR A 489 21.83 -37.67 -6.04
C THR A 489 21.21 -37.31 -7.39
N ASN A 490 21.46 -38.17 -8.41
CA ASN A 490 20.84 -38.04 -9.73
C ASN A 490 19.31 -37.99 -9.56
N TYR A 491 18.72 -36.82 -9.80
CA TYR A 491 17.30 -36.66 -10.12
C TYR A 491 17.18 -36.51 -11.63
#